data_420b0cd974534fdd918b32f159eaa75d
#
_entry.id   420b0cd974534fdd918b32f159eaa75d
#
_cell.length_a   1.000
_cell.length_b   1.000
_cell.length_c   1.000
_cell.angle_alpha   90.00
_cell.angle_beta   90.00
_cell.angle_gamma   90.00
#
_symmetry.space_group_name_H-M   'P 1'
#
loop_
_entity.id
_entity.type
_entity.pdbx_description
1 polymer ?
#
loop_
_entity_poly.entity_id
_entity_poly.type
_entity_poly.pdbx_seq_one_letter_code
_entity_poly.pdbx_strand_id
1 'polypeptide(L)'
;MPVTDYFLLWKVTVPSSWIAAIVGFILAWLAVKMKFGKPVADIVVDAIFTTIIVWKLSVIVTDFETVRRAPMAILYFNGGLFGFLAGILIAALFILFSRKPKPPKVSQGLLLGIISAQAGYQVMMGLLNDGALVTKVITIVLFAVIAALAFIHAEDESVPVIYTAGLFVAAHAFIAALQPAGFTGIPIAATVVSSILVVIIAWRFTQVKVTDGGIR
;
A
#
# COMPACT_ATOMS: atom_id res chain seq x y z
N MET A 1 7.83 -11.88 4.24
CA MET A 1 8.08 -13.35 4.17
C MET A 1 8.17 -13.77 2.70
N PRO A 2 9.00 -14.75 2.32
CA PRO A 2 8.99 -15.30 0.97
C PRO A 2 7.67 -16.05 0.70
N VAL A 3 7.34 -16.22 -0.58
CA VAL A 3 6.24 -17.07 -1.01
C VAL A 3 6.75 -18.51 -0.97
N THR A 4 6.15 -19.36 -0.15
CA THR A 4 6.44 -20.80 -0.07
C THR A 4 5.27 -21.62 -0.60
N ASP A 5 4.05 -21.08 -0.51
CA ASP A 5 2.83 -21.78 -0.82
C ASP A 5 2.12 -21.22 -2.05
N TYR A 6 1.59 -22.17 -2.84
CA TYR A 6 0.82 -21.91 -4.03
C TYR A 6 -0.51 -22.65 -3.94
N PHE A 7 -1.59 -21.98 -4.25
CA PHE A 7 -2.94 -22.49 -4.17
C PHE A 7 -3.48 -22.79 -5.56
N LEU A 8 -3.98 -23.99 -5.79
CA LEU A 8 -4.66 -24.33 -7.02
C LEU A 8 -6.12 -23.88 -6.93
N LEU A 9 -6.45 -22.78 -7.61
CA LEU A 9 -7.82 -22.32 -7.76
C LEU A 9 -8.32 -22.75 -9.14
N TRP A 10 -9.08 -23.82 -9.17
CA TRP A 10 -9.56 -24.47 -10.39
C TRP A 10 -8.39 -25.03 -11.23
N LYS A 11 -8.02 -24.28 -12.30
CA LYS A 11 -6.89 -24.63 -13.20
C LYS A 11 -5.74 -23.63 -13.15
N VAL A 12 -5.80 -22.66 -12.22
CA VAL A 12 -4.80 -21.60 -12.09
C VAL A 12 -4.07 -21.74 -10.77
N THR A 13 -2.75 -21.78 -10.83
CA THR A 13 -1.89 -21.75 -9.65
C THR A 13 -1.68 -20.30 -9.21
N VAL A 14 -2.15 -19.99 -8.01
CA VAL A 14 -2.10 -18.63 -7.43
C VAL A 14 -1.12 -18.61 -6.28
N PRO A 15 -0.08 -17.76 -6.30
CA PRO A 15 0.83 -17.63 -5.17
C PRO A 15 0.12 -16.98 -3.97
N SER A 16 0.52 -17.37 -2.76
CA SER A 16 0.00 -16.83 -1.49
C SER A 16 0.04 -15.30 -1.42
N SER A 17 1.03 -14.67 -2.05
CA SER A 17 1.17 -13.21 -2.11
C SER A 17 0.02 -12.52 -2.83
N TRP A 18 -0.62 -13.15 -3.82
CA TRP A 18 -1.79 -12.58 -4.49
C TRP A 18 -3.01 -12.60 -3.58
N ILE A 19 -3.21 -13.70 -2.86
CA ILE A 19 -4.28 -13.83 -1.87
C ILE A 19 -4.07 -12.78 -0.77
N ALA A 20 -2.84 -12.65 -0.26
CA ALA A 20 -2.48 -11.67 0.75
C ALA A 20 -2.73 -10.23 0.26
N ALA A 21 -2.38 -9.91 -0.98
CA ALA A 21 -2.62 -8.58 -1.56
C ALA A 21 -4.12 -8.27 -1.68
N ILE A 22 -4.92 -9.21 -2.17
CA ILE A 22 -6.37 -9.04 -2.30
C ILE A 22 -7.00 -8.78 -0.93
N VAL A 23 -6.66 -9.58 0.07
CA VAL A 23 -7.15 -9.39 1.45
C VAL A 23 -6.71 -8.03 1.99
N GLY A 24 -5.45 -7.64 1.79
CA GLY A 24 -4.94 -6.34 2.19
C GLY A 24 -5.72 -5.18 1.56
N PHE A 25 -6.02 -5.24 0.27
CA PHE A 25 -6.79 -4.21 -0.43
C PHE A 25 -8.25 -4.14 0.03
N ILE A 26 -8.88 -5.28 0.30
CA ILE A 26 -10.24 -5.33 0.87
C ILE A 26 -10.25 -4.67 2.27
N LEU A 27 -9.27 -4.99 3.11
CA LEU A 27 -9.15 -4.40 4.44
C LEU A 27 -8.88 -2.89 4.37
N ALA A 28 -8.05 -2.43 3.44
CA ALA A 28 -7.80 -1.01 3.21
C ALA A 28 -9.09 -0.26 2.84
N TRP A 29 -9.82 -0.77 1.86
CA TRP A 29 -11.10 -0.19 1.44
C TRP A 29 -12.10 -0.16 2.59
N LEU A 30 -12.25 -1.27 3.31
CA LEU A 30 -13.21 -1.39 4.41
C LEU A 30 -12.88 -0.42 5.55
N ALA A 31 -11.63 -0.38 6.01
CA ALA A 31 -11.17 0.50 7.08
C ALA A 31 -11.39 1.97 6.74
N VAL A 32 -11.00 2.38 5.51
CA VAL A 32 -11.17 3.77 5.07
C VAL A 32 -12.64 4.13 4.89
N LYS A 33 -13.44 3.22 4.32
CA LYS A 33 -14.89 3.44 4.16
C LYS A 33 -15.60 3.60 5.50
N MET A 34 -15.22 2.82 6.50
CA MET A 34 -15.80 2.90 7.86
C MET A 34 -15.45 4.20 8.57
N LYS A 35 -14.21 4.70 8.42
CA LYS A 35 -13.73 5.91 9.12
C LYS A 35 -14.01 7.21 8.37
N PHE A 36 -13.84 7.22 7.07
CA PHE A 36 -13.86 8.46 6.26
C PHE A 36 -14.96 8.49 5.19
N GLY A 37 -15.75 7.42 5.12
CA GLY A 37 -16.85 7.30 4.16
C GLY A 37 -16.39 6.99 2.72
N LYS A 38 -17.40 6.89 1.85
CA LYS A 38 -17.20 6.49 0.44
C LYS A 38 -16.26 7.41 -0.35
N PRO A 39 -16.35 8.77 -0.25
CA PRO A 39 -15.53 9.63 -1.10
C PRO A 39 -14.02 9.44 -0.90
N VAL A 40 -13.56 9.19 0.32
CA VAL A 40 -12.14 8.91 0.60
C VAL A 40 -11.77 7.48 0.21
N ALA A 41 -12.67 6.53 0.46
CA ALA A 41 -12.47 5.12 0.08
C ALA A 41 -12.32 4.96 -1.45
N ASP A 42 -13.10 5.70 -2.25
CA ASP A 42 -13.00 5.68 -3.71
C ASP A 42 -11.60 6.17 -4.17
N ILE A 43 -11.04 7.21 -3.54
CA ILE A 43 -9.66 7.67 -3.83
C ILE A 43 -8.63 6.58 -3.54
N VAL A 44 -8.79 5.84 -2.43
CA VAL A 44 -7.89 4.72 -2.08
C VAL A 44 -8.02 3.60 -3.12
N VAL A 45 -9.23 3.27 -3.53
CA VAL A 45 -9.49 2.26 -4.57
C VAL A 45 -8.86 2.67 -5.90
N ASP A 46 -9.06 3.92 -6.33
CA ASP A 46 -8.46 4.46 -7.55
C ASP A 46 -6.92 4.39 -7.50
N ALA A 47 -6.32 4.71 -6.35
CA ALA A 47 -4.87 4.60 -6.15
C ALA A 47 -4.38 3.16 -6.24
N ILE A 48 -5.08 2.20 -5.64
CA ILE A 48 -4.76 0.77 -5.71
C ILE A 48 -4.84 0.29 -7.17
N PHE A 49 -5.94 0.57 -7.87
CA PHE A 49 -6.10 0.16 -9.27
C PHE A 49 -5.05 0.80 -10.18
N THR A 50 -4.77 2.09 -10.01
CA THR A 50 -3.71 2.78 -10.75
C THR A 50 -2.36 2.09 -10.53
N THR A 51 -2.02 1.78 -9.28
CA THR A 51 -0.77 1.08 -8.94
C THR A 51 -0.69 -0.28 -9.61
N ILE A 52 -1.75 -1.08 -9.55
CA ILE A 52 -1.81 -2.42 -10.16
C ILE A 52 -1.67 -2.34 -11.69
N ILE A 53 -2.41 -1.44 -12.33
CA ILE A 53 -2.38 -1.29 -13.80
C ILE A 53 -0.99 -0.85 -14.26
N VAL A 54 -0.40 0.16 -13.62
CA VAL A 54 0.94 0.63 -13.97
C VAL A 54 1.97 -0.48 -13.72
N TRP A 55 1.92 -1.15 -12.57
CA TRP A 55 2.80 -2.26 -12.25
C TRP A 55 2.70 -3.39 -13.28
N LYS A 56 1.50 -3.71 -13.71
CA LYS A 56 1.25 -4.77 -14.70
C LYS A 56 1.75 -4.37 -16.09
N LEU A 57 1.43 -3.16 -16.53
CA LEU A 57 1.80 -2.68 -17.86
C LEU A 57 3.27 -2.25 -17.96
N SER A 58 3.93 -1.96 -16.86
CA SER A 58 5.35 -1.58 -16.89
C SER A 58 6.28 -2.68 -17.40
N VAL A 59 5.83 -3.94 -17.48
CA VAL A 59 6.57 -5.00 -18.19
C VAL A 59 6.86 -4.64 -19.65
N ILE A 60 6.01 -3.84 -20.30
CA ILE A 60 6.23 -3.36 -21.66
C ILE A 60 7.53 -2.54 -21.75
N VAL A 61 7.90 -1.84 -20.66
CA VAL A 61 9.12 -1.02 -20.60
C VAL A 61 10.29 -1.83 -20.05
N THR A 62 10.05 -2.64 -19.02
CA THR A 62 11.12 -3.37 -18.32
C THR A 62 11.59 -4.62 -19.04
N ASP A 63 10.74 -5.21 -19.90
CA ASP A 63 11.07 -6.40 -20.69
C ASP A 63 10.41 -6.34 -22.08
N PHE A 64 10.70 -5.27 -22.80
CA PHE A 64 10.12 -4.96 -24.12
C PHE A 64 10.32 -6.09 -25.13
N GLU A 65 11.50 -6.73 -25.13
CA GLU A 65 11.81 -7.77 -26.11
C GLU A 65 10.94 -9.02 -25.92
N THR A 66 10.71 -9.44 -24.67
CA THR A 66 9.79 -10.55 -24.36
C THR A 66 8.37 -10.23 -24.78
N VAL A 67 7.89 -9.02 -24.50
CA VAL A 67 6.54 -8.58 -24.88
C VAL A 67 6.39 -8.48 -26.42
N ARG A 68 7.41 -7.99 -27.11
CA ARG A 68 7.40 -7.89 -28.58
C ARG A 68 7.35 -9.25 -29.27
N ARG A 69 8.06 -10.25 -28.73
CA ARG A 69 8.06 -11.62 -29.27
C ARG A 69 6.81 -12.41 -28.91
N ALA A 70 6.28 -12.18 -27.73
CA ALA A 70 5.11 -12.87 -27.22
C ALA A 70 4.16 -11.88 -26.49
N PRO A 71 3.25 -11.18 -27.19
CA PRO A 71 2.38 -10.16 -26.59
C PRO A 71 1.56 -10.67 -25.40
N MET A 72 1.23 -11.95 -25.36
CA MET A 72 0.54 -12.59 -24.23
C MET A 72 1.39 -12.63 -22.95
N ALA A 73 2.68 -12.36 -23.03
CA ALA A 73 3.58 -12.24 -21.87
C ALA A 73 3.09 -11.18 -20.85
N ILE A 74 2.41 -10.12 -21.31
CA ILE A 74 1.79 -9.11 -20.45
C ILE A 74 0.84 -9.72 -19.43
N LEU A 75 0.17 -10.83 -19.74
CA LEU A 75 -0.75 -11.49 -18.80
C LEU A 75 -0.01 -12.18 -17.65
N TYR A 76 1.20 -12.66 -17.90
CA TYR A 76 1.98 -13.47 -16.94
C TYR A 76 3.04 -12.68 -16.18
N PHE A 77 3.62 -11.66 -16.81
CA PHE A 77 4.71 -10.86 -16.24
C PHE A 77 4.24 -9.49 -15.74
N ASN A 78 5.08 -8.83 -14.99
CA ASN A 78 4.89 -7.48 -14.47
C ASN A 78 6.25 -6.77 -14.36
N GLY A 79 6.26 -5.47 -14.13
CA GLY A 79 7.48 -4.67 -14.06
C GLY A 79 8.26 -4.76 -12.74
N GLY A 80 8.02 -5.81 -11.92
CA GLY A 80 8.74 -6.02 -10.66
C GLY A 80 8.63 -4.86 -9.69
N LEU A 81 9.70 -4.64 -8.91
CA LEU A 81 9.77 -3.54 -7.94
C LEU A 81 9.66 -2.17 -8.62
N PHE A 82 10.36 -1.97 -9.74
CA PHE A 82 10.35 -0.70 -10.48
C PHE A 82 8.92 -0.33 -10.90
N GLY A 83 8.21 -1.24 -11.55
CA GLY A 83 6.85 -0.99 -12.00
C GLY A 83 5.88 -0.74 -10.85
N PHE A 84 6.07 -1.42 -9.71
CA PHE A 84 5.24 -1.24 -8.53
C PHE A 84 5.43 0.16 -7.91
N LEU A 85 6.68 0.60 -7.74
CA LEU A 85 6.99 1.93 -7.22
C LEU A 85 6.56 3.05 -8.17
N ALA A 86 6.73 2.85 -9.49
CA ALA A 86 6.21 3.76 -10.50
C ALA A 86 4.67 3.88 -10.40
N GLY A 87 3.97 2.78 -10.16
CA GLY A 87 2.53 2.77 -9.95
C GLY A 87 2.10 3.60 -8.74
N ILE A 88 2.77 3.43 -7.60
CA ILE A 88 2.52 4.23 -6.39
C ILE A 88 2.76 5.72 -6.67
N LEU A 89 3.85 6.06 -7.35
CA LEU A 89 4.18 7.43 -7.72
C LEU A 89 3.11 8.05 -8.63
N ILE A 90 2.70 7.36 -9.67
CA ILE A 90 1.68 7.84 -10.62
C ILE A 90 0.33 8.01 -9.90
N ALA A 91 -0.05 7.09 -9.02
CA ALA A 91 -1.26 7.24 -8.22
C ALA A 91 -1.20 8.50 -7.32
N ALA A 92 -0.07 8.74 -6.67
CA ALA A 92 0.13 9.95 -5.87
C ALA A 92 0.08 11.23 -6.71
N LEU A 93 0.67 11.23 -7.91
CA LEU A 93 0.62 12.35 -8.84
C LEU A 93 -0.83 12.62 -9.29
N PHE A 94 -1.63 11.60 -9.58
CA PHE A 94 -3.04 11.78 -9.89
C PHE A 94 -3.81 12.41 -8.74
N ILE A 95 -3.51 12.03 -7.49
CA ILE A 95 -4.13 12.65 -6.31
C ILE A 95 -3.70 14.12 -6.19
N LEU A 96 -2.41 14.42 -6.33
CA LEU A 96 -1.85 15.77 -6.16
C LEU A 96 -2.34 16.75 -7.23
N PHE A 97 -2.41 16.32 -8.49
CA PHE A 97 -2.73 17.18 -9.63
C PHE A 97 -4.19 17.12 -10.08
N SER A 98 -5.01 16.28 -9.46
CA SER A 98 -6.45 16.27 -9.76
C SER A 98 -7.09 17.60 -9.39
N ARG A 99 -7.83 18.16 -10.33
CA ARG A 99 -8.59 19.43 -10.16
C ARG A 99 -9.88 19.24 -9.33
N LYS A 100 -10.28 18.00 -9.04
CA LYS A 100 -11.48 17.73 -8.24
C LYS A 100 -11.24 18.16 -6.79
N PRO A 101 -12.23 18.79 -6.12
CA PRO A 101 -12.12 19.09 -4.70
C PRO A 101 -11.87 17.82 -3.90
N LYS A 102 -10.94 17.91 -2.96
CA LYS A 102 -10.60 16.75 -2.13
C LYS A 102 -11.50 16.72 -0.89
N PRO A 103 -12.00 15.54 -0.52
CA PRO A 103 -12.72 15.39 0.73
C PRO A 103 -11.81 15.73 1.93
N PRO A 104 -12.38 16.21 3.05
CA PRO A 104 -11.61 16.43 4.26
C PRO A 104 -10.93 15.13 4.71
N LYS A 105 -9.78 15.28 5.38
CA LYS A 105 -9.00 14.15 5.94
C LYS A 105 -8.53 13.10 4.92
N VAL A 106 -8.41 13.47 3.63
CA VAL A 106 -7.96 12.54 2.59
C VAL A 106 -6.58 11.95 2.90
N SER A 107 -5.66 12.74 3.46
CA SER A 107 -4.31 12.26 3.81
C SER A 107 -4.34 11.20 4.92
N GLN A 108 -5.17 11.41 5.96
CA GLN A 108 -5.39 10.43 7.02
C GLN A 108 -6.01 9.15 6.46
N GLY A 109 -6.99 9.28 5.55
CA GLY A 109 -7.60 8.15 4.90
C GLY A 109 -6.64 7.37 4.02
N LEU A 110 -5.76 8.05 3.26
CA LEU A 110 -4.70 7.41 2.47
C LEU A 110 -3.72 6.65 3.38
N LEU A 111 -3.28 7.27 4.49
CA LEU A 111 -2.38 6.62 5.44
C LEU A 111 -3.02 5.40 6.08
N LEU A 112 -4.28 5.50 6.54
CA LEU A 112 -5.03 4.36 7.07
C LEU A 112 -5.15 3.24 6.03
N GLY A 113 -5.43 3.59 4.77
CA GLY A 113 -5.50 2.64 3.66
C GLY A 113 -4.19 1.89 3.45
N ILE A 114 -3.06 2.59 3.44
CA ILE A 114 -1.73 1.99 3.28
C ILE A 114 -1.40 1.07 4.46
N ILE A 115 -1.62 1.53 5.70
CA ILE A 115 -1.37 0.72 6.91
C ILE A 115 -2.23 -0.54 6.88
N SER A 116 -3.52 -0.42 6.57
CA SER A 116 -4.46 -1.56 6.55
C SER A 116 -4.13 -2.54 5.43
N ALA A 117 -3.78 -2.05 4.23
CA ALA A 117 -3.34 -2.90 3.12
C ALA A 117 -2.10 -3.70 3.48
N GLN A 118 -1.10 -3.01 4.04
CA GLN A 118 0.17 -3.64 4.39
C GLN A 118 0.02 -4.60 5.57
N ALA A 119 -0.77 -4.24 6.57
CA ALA A 119 -1.07 -5.12 7.70
C ALA A 119 -1.78 -6.39 7.24
N GLY A 120 -2.83 -6.24 6.42
CA GLY A 120 -3.52 -7.39 5.83
C GLY A 120 -2.60 -8.29 5.03
N TYR A 121 -1.74 -7.69 4.18
CA TYR A 121 -0.74 -8.42 3.41
C TYR A 121 0.23 -9.19 4.32
N GLN A 122 0.85 -8.55 5.31
CA GLN A 122 1.86 -9.17 6.17
C GLN A 122 1.26 -10.25 7.10
N VAL A 123 0.05 -10.02 7.61
CA VAL A 123 -0.68 -11.03 8.40
C VAL A 123 -0.98 -12.25 7.55
N MET A 124 -1.53 -12.06 6.35
CA MET A 124 -1.83 -13.18 5.44
C MET A 124 -0.57 -13.92 4.99
N MET A 125 0.51 -13.21 4.66
CA MET A 125 1.80 -13.84 4.35
C MET A 125 2.33 -14.66 5.52
N GLY A 126 2.16 -14.20 6.75
CA GLY A 126 2.53 -14.96 7.95
C GLY A 126 1.66 -16.19 8.18
N LEU A 127 0.38 -16.14 7.83
CA LEU A 127 -0.54 -17.28 7.97
C LEU A 127 -0.38 -18.33 6.86
N LEU A 128 -0.17 -17.88 5.62
CA LEU A 128 -0.21 -18.73 4.43
C LEU A 128 1.14 -19.34 4.04
N ASN A 129 2.25 -18.89 4.61
CA ASN A 129 3.58 -19.38 4.19
C ASN A 129 4.36 -19.97 5.35
N ASP A 130 5.33 -20.83 5.00
CA ASP A 130 6.27 -21.39 5.96
C ASP A 130 7.28 -20.35 6.46
N GLY A 131 7.78 -20.56 7.67
CA GLY A 131 8.78 -19.71 8.28
C GLY A 131 8.92 -19.95 9.80
N ALA A 132 9.92 -19.34 10.41
CA ALA A 132 10.14 -19.45 11.83
C ALA A 132 8.91 -18.92 12.61
N LEU A 133 8.38 -19.74 13.51
CA LEU A 133 7.16 -19.45 14.27
C LEU A 133 7.26 -18.08 14.99
N VAL A 134 8.40 -17.80 15.61
CA VAL A 134 8.64 -16.55 16.33
C VAL A 134 8.49 -15.34 15.38
N THR A 135 9.13 -15.40 14.22
CA THR A 135 9.02 -14.31 13.22
C THR A 135 7.58 -14.14 12.72
N LYS A 136 6.86 -15.24 12.48
CA LYS A 136 5.44 -15.22 12.07
C LYS A 136 4.59 -14.53 13.14
N VAL A 137 4.70 -14.96 14.41
CA VAL A 137 3.92 -14.41 15.52
C VAL A 137 4.21 -12.93 15.71
N ILE A 138 5.49 -12.53 15.76
CA ILE A 138 5.87 -11.12 15.91
C ILE A 138 5.31 -10.28 14.75
N THR A 139 5.42 -10.77 13.50
CA THR A 139 4.88 -10.08 12.33
C THR A 139 3.37 -9.89 12.44
N ILE A 140 2.62 -10.95 12.72
CA ILE A 140 1.16 -10.91 12.82
C ILE A 140 0.72 -9.97 13.93
N VAL A 141 1.28 -10.12 15.14
CA VAL A 141 0.91 -9.32 16.31
C VAL A 141 1.22 -7.84 16.07
N LEU A 142 2.44 -7.52 15.61
CA LEU A 142 2.84 -6.13 15.43
C LEU A 142 1.99 -5.43 14.36
N PHE A 143 1.78 -6.05 13.19
CA PHE A 143 0.96 -5.45 12.15
C PHE A 143 -0.53 -5.36 12.53
N ALA A 144 -1.07 -6.32 13.27
CA ALA A 144 -2.43 -6.25 13.79
C ALA A 144 -2.58 -5.09 14.79
N VAL A 145 -1.61 -4.93 15.71
CA VAL A 145 -1.62 -3.83 16.69
C VAL A 145 -1.50 -2.47 15.99
N ILE A 146 -0.59 -2.33 15.03
CA ILE A 146 -0.42 -1.07 14.27
C ILE A 146 -1.70 -0.72 13.50
N ALA A 147 -2.32 -1.70 12.82
CA ALA A 147 -3.57 -1.47 12.11
C ALA A 147 -4.71 -1.07 13.05
N ALA A 148 -4.81 -1.73 14.21
CA ALA A 148 -5.80 -1.38 15.21
C ALA A 148 -5.60 0.03 15.77
N LEU A 149 -4.38 0.40 16.13
CA LEU A 149 -4.06 1.74 16.62
C LEU A 149 -4.31 2.80 15.53
N ALA A 150 -3.88 2.55 14.29
CA ALA A 150 -4.13 3.44 13.18
C ALA A 150 -5.64 3.61 12.91
N PHE A 151 -6.43 2.54 13.04
CA PHE A 151 -7.88 2.60 12.89
C PHE A 151 -8.54 3.39 14.03
N ILE A 152 -8.14 3.16 15.29
CA ILE A 152 -8.72 3.85 16.45
C ILE A 152 -8.44 5.36 16.37
N HIS A 153 -7.20 5.75 16.06
CA HIS A 153 -6.76 7.15 16.03
C HIS A 153 -6.84 7.81 14.64
N ALA A 154 -7.47 7.16 13.66
CA ALA A 154 -7.50 7.64 12.27
C ALA A 154 -8.05 9.06 12.09
N GLU A 155 -9.00 9.48 12.94
CA GLU A 155 -9.67 10.78 12.87
C GLU A 155 -9.08 11.82 13.82
N ASP A 156 -8.09 11.43 14.63
CA ASP A 156 -7.45 12.31 15.61
C ASP A 156 -6.54 13.33 14.89
N GLU A 157 -6.98 14.59 14.88
CA GLU A 157 -6.25 15.69 14.25
C GLU A 157 -5.07 16.17 15.10
N SER A 158 -4.99 15.78 16.38
CA SER A 158 -3.87 16.12 17.25
C SER A 158 -2.58 15.37 16.88
N VAL A 159 -2.71 14.25 16.15
CA VAL A 159 -1.56 13.45 15.71
C VAL A 159 -1.26 13.74 14.23
N PRO A 160 -0.18 14.46 13.92
CA PRO A 160 0.23 14.73 12.55
C PRO A 160 0.49 13.44 11.76
N VAL A 161 0.07 13.42 10.49
CA VAL A 161 0.26 12.29 9.56
C VAL A 161 1.72 11.80 9.52
N ILE A 162 2.69 12.73 9.64
CA ILE A 162 4.12 12.39 9.61
C ILE A 162 4.56 11.48 10.77
N TYR A 163 4.00 11.65 11.97
CA TYR A 163 4.37 10.80 13.11
C TYR A 163 3.81 9.38 12.97
N THR A 164 2.56 9.26 12.53
CA THR A 164 1.96 7.94 12.27
C THR A 164 2.67 7.23 11.12
N ALA A 165 3.00 7.96 10.04
CA ALA A 165 3.76 7.42 8.92
C ALA A 165 5.17 6.97 9.34
N GLY A 166 5.87 7.79 10.15
CA GLY A 166 7.20 7.47 10.67
C GLY A 166 7.20 6.23 11.58
N LEU A 167 6.24 6.16 12.51
CA LEU A 167 6.06 4.99 13.37
C LEU A 167 5.78 3.72 12.56
N PHE A 168 4.92 3.83 11.55
CA PHE A 168 4.60 2.70 10.66
C PHE A 168 5.83 2.21 9.89
N VAL A 169 6.62 3.12 9.31
CA VAL A 169 7.88 2.79 8.63
C VAL A 169 8.87 2.13 9.59
N ALA A 170 9.05 2.67 10.80
CA ALA A 170 9.96 2.13 11.80
C ALA A 170 9.56 0.71 12.23
N ALA A 171 8.27 0.49 12.47
CA ALA A 171 7.76 -0.82 12.84
C ALA A 171 7.90 -1.84 11.69
N HIS A 172 7.62 -1.44 10.44
CA HIS A 172 7.85 -2.32 9.30
C HIS A 172 9.34 -2.62 9.09
N ALA A 173 10.22 -1.63 9.27
CA ALA A 173 11.65 -1.82 9.20
C ALA A 173 12.15 -2.83 10.26
N PHE A 174 11.63 -2.76 11.49
CA PHE A 174 11.91 -3.76 12.52
C PHE A 174 11.51 -5.17 12.07
N ILE A 175 10.31 -5.35 11.51
CA ILE A 175 9.88 -6.66 10.98
C ILE A 175 10.75 -7.09 9.79
N ALA A 176 11.09 -6.16 8.88
CA ALA A 176 11.94 -6.48 7.74
C ALA A 176 13.32 -7.01 8.18
N ALA A 177 13.89 -6.46 9.24
CA ALA A 177 15.15 -6.94 9.82
C ALA A 177 15.07 -8.38 10.36
N LEU A 178 13.87 -8.86 10.74
CA LEU A 178 13.63 -10.22 11.21
C LEU A 178 13.26 -11.20 10.08
N GLN A 179 12.96 -10.69 8.89
CA GLN A 179 12.54 -11.51 7.75
C GLN A 179 13.70 -11.83 6.80
N PRO A 180 13.72 -13.00 6.14
CA PRO A 180 14.79 -13.38 5.22
C PRO A 180 15.01 -12.40 4.04
N ALA A 181 13.95 -11.73 3.57
CA ALA A 181 14.03 -10.73 2.51
C ALA A 181 14.69 -9.42 2.97
N GLY A 182 14.78 -9.18 4.28
CA GLY A 182 15.34 -7.96 4.83
C GLY A 182 14.72 -6.69 4.25
N PHE A 183 15.55 -5.70 3.96
CA PHE A 183 15.13 -4.40 3.42
C PHE A 183 14.98 -4.38 1.89
N THR A 184 15.25 -5.48 1.19
CA THR A 184 15.19 -5.55 -0.29
C THR A 184 13.81 -5.97 -0.81
N GLY A 185 12.87 -6.28 0.07
CA GLY A 185 11.52 -6.73 -0.31
C GLY A 185 10.63 -5.61 -0.84
N ILE A 186 9.78 -5.94 -1.81
CA ILE A 186 8.73 -5.01 -2.31
C ILE A 186 7.89 -4.42 -1.18
N PRO A 187 7.45 -5.18 -0.15
CA PRO A 187 6.57 -4.66 0.89
C PRO A 187 7.19 -3.49 1.68
N ILE A 188 8.45 -3.58 2.08
CA ILE A 188 9.12 -2.50 2.83
C ILE A 188 9.35 -1.27 1.95
N ALA A 189 9.80 -1.46 0.70
CA ALA A 189 9.96 -0.38 -0.25
C ALA A 189 8.63 0.34 -0.53
N ALA A 190 7.55 -0.40 -0.71
CA ALA A 190 6.20 0.14 -0.85
C ALA A 190 5.78 0.97 0.36
N THR A 191 6.02 0.46 1.59
CA THR A 191 5.70 1.20 2.82
C THR A 191 6.46 2.52 2.91
N VAL A 192 7.76 2.52 2.66
CA VAL A 192 8.58 3.73 2.73
C VAL A 192 8.11 4.75 1.70
N VAL A 193 8.01 4.35 0.42
CA VAL A 193 7.66 5.26 -0.67
C VAL A 193 6.24 5.81 -0.51
N SER A 194 5.26 4.96 -0.20
CA SER A 194 3.88 5.42 -0.01
C SER A 194 3.73 6.33 1.21
N SER A 195 4.44 6.05 2.32
CA SER A 195 4.44 6.91 3.51
C SER A 195 5.01 8.30 3.21
N ILE A 196 6.14 8.38 2.50
CA ILE A 196 6.73 9.65 2.06
C ILE A 196 5.72 10.43 1.19
N LEU A 197 5.12 9.77 0.21
CA LEU A 197 4.17 10.42 -0.70
C LEU A 197 2.91 10.93 0.02
N VAL A 198 2.39 10.17 0.99
CA VAL A 198 1.24 10.64 1.80
C VAL A 198 1.61 11.84 2.67
N VAL A 199 2.82 11.89 3.22
CA VAL A 199 3.30 13.07 3.96
C VAL A 199 3.40 14.28 3.03
N ILE A 200 3.90 14.12 1.81
CA ILE A 200 3.93 15.19 0.79
C ILE A 200 2.52 15.65 0.43
N ILE A 201 1.58 14.72 0.23
CA ILE A 201 0.17 15.02 -0.04
C ILE A 201 -0.44 15.81 1.14
N ALA A 202 -0.19 15.36 2.38
CA ALA A 202 -0.69 16.04 3.58
C ALA A 202 -0.15 17.47 3.68
N TRP A 203 1.16 17.65 3.49
CA TRP A 203 1.79 18.97 3.50
C TRP A 203 1.20 19.90 2.43
N ARG A 204 1.06 19.42 1.20
CA ARG A 204 0.49 20.20 0.09
C ARG A 204 -0.94 20.68 0.37
N PHE A 205 -1.78 19.81 0.93
CA PHE A 205 -3.17 20.19 1.23
C PHE A 205 -3.31 21.12 2.46
N THR A 206 -2.36 21.08 3.39
CA THR A 206 -2.31 22.01 4.51
C THR A 206 -1.96 23.42 4.02
N GLN A 207 -1.02 23.57 3.10
CA GLN A 207 -0.62 24.88 2.54
C GLN A 207 -1.75 25.56 1.77
N VAL A 208 -2.54 24.82 0.99
CA VAL A 208 -3.67 25.37 0.24
C VAL A 208 -4.72 25.97 1.17
N LYS A 209 -5.00 25.34 2.33
CA LYS A 209 -5.96 25.86 3.31
C LYS A 209 -5.50 27.21 3.91
N VAL A 210 -4.21 27.40 4.11
CA VAL A 210 -3.66 28.65 4.69
C VAL A 210 -3.76 29.80 3.69
N THR A 211 -3.51 29.56 2.42
CA THR A 211 -3.58 30.59 1.37
C THR A 211 -5.02 31.05 1.08
N ASP A 212 -5.98 30.14 1.08
CA ASP A 212 -7.39 30.47 0.84
C ASP A 212 -8.09 31.11 2.06
N GLY A 213 -7.61 30.85 3.27
CA GLY A 213 -8.13 31.45 4.52
C GLY A 213 -7.57 32.83 4.86
N GLY A 214 -6.52 33.28 4.17
CA GLY A 214 -5.87 34.58 4.38
C GLY A 214 -6.44 35.77 3.58
N ILE A 215 -7.50 35.52 2.79
CA ILE A 215 -8.18 36.57 1.98
C ILE A 215 -9.62 36.75 2.48
N ARG A 216 -9.79 37.05 3.78
CA ARG A 216 -11.07 37.53 4.33
C ARG A 216 -10.81 38.63 5.34
#